data_409377f80f792afd1fb3d55fd4df60e4
#
_entry.id   409377f80f792afd1fb3d55fd4df60e4
#
_cell.length_a   1.000
_cell.length_b   1.000
_cell.length_c   1.000
_cell.angle_alpha   90.00
_cell.angle_beta   90.00
_cell.angle_gamma   90.00
#
_symmetry.space_group_name_H-M   'P 1'
#
loop_
_entity.id
_entity.type
_entity.pdbx_description
1 polymer ?
#
loop_
_entity_poly.entity_id
_entity_poly.type
_entity_poly.pdbx_seq_one_letter_code
_entity_poly.pdbx_strand_id
1 'polypeptide(L)'
;MCIRDRTEGFGEEVKRRIMLGSFVLSSGYYDAYYLKALRTKALIKKAFDKAFEKYDVILGPAAPNTAPKIGDSLSDPLKMYLGDIYTISVNLAGLPGMSVPCGRDAKGLPIGLQLIGDCFKEKNIIRAAYAYEQTRKYEAPKLAKTAEGEAK
;
A
#
# COMPACT_ATOMS: atom_id res chain seq x y z
N MET A 1 -13.78 14.46 -23.02
CA MET A 1 -12.79 13.36 -22.89
C MET A 1 -13.14 12.28 -23.89
N CYS A 2 -12.38 12.15 -24.97
CA CYS A 2 -12.75 11.25 -26.06
C CYS A 2 -12.29 9.79 -25.77
N ILE A 3 -12.89 8.84 -26.49
CA ILE A 3 -12.58 7.40 -26.30
C ILE A 3 -11.09 7.13 -26.54
N ARG A 4 -10.48 7.81 -27.53
CA ARG A 4 -9.06 7.70 -27.85
C ARG A 4 -8.18 8.09 -26.65
N ASP A 5 -8.50 9.18 -25.95
CA ASP A 5 -7.71 9.67 -24.81
C ASP A 5 -7.66 8.62 -23.68
N ARG A 6 -8.77 7.91 -23.44
CA ARG A 6 -8.85 6.85 -22.44
C ARG A 6 -8.07 5.60 -22.88
N THR A 7 -8.14 5.27 -24.17
CA THR A 7 -7.49 4.07 -24.72
C THR A 7 -5.97 4.22 -24.76
N GLU A 8 -5.49 5.38 -25.14
CA GLU A 8 -4.06 5.67 -25.30
C GLU A 8 -3.42 6.21 -24.01
N GLY A 9 -4.18 7.01 -23.23
CA GLY A 9 -3.64 7.69 -22.04
C GLY A 9 -3.67 6.89 -20.75
N PHE A 10 -4.48 5.81 -20.65
CA PHE A 10 -4.56 4.98 -19.43
C PHE A 10 -3.88 3.63 -19.61
N GLY A 11 -3.09 3.24 -18.60
CA GLY A 11 -2.52 1.89 -18.54
C GLY A 11 -3.59 0.79 -18.36
N GLU A 12 -3.23 -0.44 -18.66
CA GLU A 12 -4.13 -1.61 -18.63
C GLU A 12 -4.84 -1.80 -17.29
N GLU A 13 -4.14 -1.65 -16.17
CA GLU A 13 -4.71 -1.82 -14.84
C GLU A 13 -5.74 -0.73 -14.51
N VAL A 14 -5.48 0.51 -14.90
CA VAL A 14 -6.43 1.62 -14.70
C VAL A 14 -7.72 1.37 -15.49
N LYS A 15 -7.63 0.92 -16.74
CA LYS A 15 -8.77 0.55 -17.58
C LYS A 15 -9.58 -0.56 -16.92
N ARG A 16 -8.91 -1.61 -16.43
CA ARG A 16 -9.54 -2.74 -15.74
C ARG A 16 -10.33 -2.28 -14.52
N ARG A 17 -9.75 -1.42 -13.68
CA ARG A 17 -10.42 -0.87 -12.47
C ARG A 17 -11.61 0.01 -12.80
N ILE A 18 -11.53 0.84 -13.83
CA ILE A 18 -12.65 1.67 -14.28
C ILE A 18 -13.82 0.78 -14.75
N MET A 19 -13.53 -0.25 -15.56
CA MET A 19 -14.57 -1.18 -16.03
C MET A 19 -15.19 -1.96 -14.88
N LEU A 20 -14.37 -2.50 -13.96
CA LEU A 20 -14.85 -3.22 -12.78
C LEU A 20 -15.73 -2.33 -11.89
N GLY A 21 -15.32 -1.08 -11.67
CA GLY A 21 -16.11 -0.12 -10.90
C GLY A 21 -17.47 0.16 -11.53
N SER A 22 -17.50 0.36 -12.84
CA SER A 22 -18.76 0.58 -13.59
C SER A 22 -19.68 -0.63 -13.49
N PHE A 23 -19.13 -1.86 -13.56
CA PHE A 23 -19.89 -3.10 -13.42
C PHE A 23 -20.49 -3.23 -12.01
N VAL A 24 -19.71 -3.02 -10.97
CA VAL A 24 -20.15 -3.15 -9.57
C VAL A 24 -21.25 -2.12 -9.22
N LEU A 25 -21.23 -0.95 -9.86
CA LEU A 25 -22.23 0.10 -9.65
C LEU A 25 -23.45 -0.05 -10.57
N SER A 26 -23.47 -1.01 -11.48
CA SER A 26 -24.59 -1.23 -12.39
C SER A 26 -25.81 -1.84 -11.69
N SER A 27 -26.99 -1.64 -12.30
CA SER A 27 -28.26 -2.20 -11.81
C SER A 27 -28.17 -3.72 -11.63
N GLY A 28 -28.67 -4.23 -10.48
CA GLY A 28 -28.64 -5.64 -10.13
C GLY A 28 -27.37 -6.10 -9.39
N TYR A 29 -26.26 -5.34 -9.47
CA TYR A 29 -25.02 -5.69 -8.78
C TYR A 29 -24.70 -4.76 -7.60
N TYR A 30 -25.36 -3.58 -7.55
CA TYR A 30 -25.14 -2.59 -6.51
C TYR A 30 -25.34 -3.13 -5.10
N ASP A 31 -26.47 -3.77 -4.84
CA ASP A 31 -26.78 -4.33 -3.51
C ASP A 31 -25.88 -5.52 -3.16
N ALA A 32 -25.65 -6.41 -4.12
CA ALA A 32 -24.90 -7.64 -3.92
C ALA A 32 -23.41 -7.39 -3.69
N TYR A 33 -22.83 -6.41 -4.36
CA TYR A 33 -21.38 -6.15 -4.31
C TYR A 33 -21.05 -4.85 -3.60
N TYR A 34 -21.60 -3.71 -4.02
CA TYR A 34 -21.21 -2.41 -3.47
C TYR A 34 -21.64 -2.24 -2.02
N LEU A 35 -22.91 -2.50 -1.68
CA LEU A 35 -23.38 -2.41 -0.29
C LEU A 35 -22.71 -3.43 0.62
N LYS A 36 -22.46 -4.64 0.13
CA LYS A 36 -21.71 -5.65 0.87
C LYS A 36 -20.28 -5.19 1.15
N ALA A 37 -19.62 -4.59 0.18
CA ALA A 37 -18.27 -4.02 0.35
C ALA A 37 -18.26 -2.88 1.37
N LEU A 38 -19.25 -1.97 1.36
CA LEU A 38 -19.37 -0.92 2.37
C LEU A 38 -19.55 -1.46 3.79
N ARG A 39 -20.37 -2.51 3.96
CA ARG A 39 -20.53 -3.18 5.26
C ARG A 39 -19.23 -3.82 5.74
N THR A 40 -18.51 -4.49 4.84
CA THR A 40 -17.20 -5.08 5.14
C THR A 40 -16.18 -4.01 5.52
N LYS A 41 -16.14 -2.89 4.78
CA LYS A 41 -15.31 -1.72 5.11
C LYS A 41 -15.59 -1.20 6.53
N ALA A 42 -16.86 -1.10 6.91
CA ALA A 42 -17.25 -0.67 8.25
C ALA A 42 -16.79 -1.66 9.35
N LEU A 43 -16.80 -2.96 9.08
CA LEU A 43 -16.29 -3.98 10.00
C LEU A 43 -14.77 -3.88 10.18
N ILE A 44 -14.04 -3.66 9.09
CA ILE A 44 -12.58 -3.45 9.12
C ILE A 44 -12.26 -2.22 9.99
N LYS A 45 -12.95 -1.09 9.74
CA LYS A 45 -12.76 0.11 10.54
C LYS A 45 -13.01 -0.16 12.03
N LYS A 46 -14.13 -0.79 12.38
CA LYS A 46 -14.49 -1.12 13.75
C LYS A 46 -13.43 -1.99 14.46
N ALA A 47 -12.78 -2.89 13.73
CA ALA A 47 -11.70 -3.71 14.29
C ALA A 47 -10.48 -2.87 14.68
N PHE A 48 -10.10 -1.89 13.84
CA PHE A 48 -9.05 -0.93 14.16
C PHE A 48 -9.45 0.00 15.31
N ASP A 49 -10.68 0.54 15.31
CA ASP A 49 -11.18 1.41 16.38
C ASP A 49 -11.04 0.71 17.74
N LYS A 50 -11.43 -0.57 17.82
CA LYS A 50 -11.27 -1.38 19.03
C LYS A 50 -9.80 -1.58 19.44
N ALA A 51 -8.89 -1.70 18.50
CA ALA A 51 -7.46 -1.80 18.80
C ALA A 51 -6.93 -0.48 19.35
N PHE A 52 -7.36 0.65 18.79
CA PHE A 52 -6.95 1.99 19.23
C PHE A 52 -7.57 2.45 20.56
N GLU A 53 -8.55 1.73 21.11
CA GLU A 53 -8.96 1.90 22.50
C GLU A 53 -7.85 1.55 23.51
N LYS A 54 -6.86 0.72 23.09
CA LYS A 54 -5.80 0.19 23.94
C LYS A 54 -4.40 0.59 23.52
N TYR A 55 -4.20 0.87 22.24
CA TYR A 55 -2.89 1.10 21.65
C TYR A 55 -2.84 2.44 20.90
N ASP A 56 -1.73 3.15 20.99
CA ASP A 56 -1.53 4.42 20.30
C ASP A 56 -1.05 4.25 18.86
N VAL A 57 -0.30 3.17 18.60
CA VAL A 57 0.28 2.86 17.28
C VAL A 57 0.30 1.35 17.08
N ILE A 58 -0.03 0.90 15.87
CA ILE A 58 0.10 -0.49 15.46
C ILE A 58 1.32 -0.61 14.53
N LEU A 59 2.16 -1.62 14.78
CA LEU A 59 3.34 -1.92 13.99
C LEU A 59 3.12 -3.18 13.18
N GLY A 60 3.59 -3.18 11.93
CA GLY A 60 3.53 -4.33 11.05
C GLY A 60 4.52 -4.24 9.88
N PRO A 61 4.64 -5.29 9.06
CA PRO A 61 5.40 -5.19 7.83
C PRO A 61 4.71 -4.27 6.84
N ALA A 62 5.49 -3.49 6.08
CA ALA A 62 4.93 -2.61 5.03
C ALA A 62 4.49 -3.41 3.79
N ALA A 63 5.17 -4.51 3.49
CA ALA A 63 4.87 -5.42 2.40
C ALA A 63 5.27 -6.86 2.77
N PRO A 64 4.63 -7.89 2.17
CA PRO A 64 4.97 -9.29 2.46
C PRO A 64 6.34 -9.72 1.94
N ASN A 65 6.83 -9.04 0.93
CA ASN A 65 8.11 -9.35 0.27
C ASN A 65 8.90 -8.06 0.01
N THR A 66 10.20 -8.21 -0.22
CA THR A 66 11.04 -7.12 -0.76
C THR A 66 10.69 -6.84 -2.21
N ALA A 67 11.23 -5.74 -2.76
CA ALA A 67 10.91 -5.28 -4.11
C ALA A 67 11.07 -6.40 -5.17
N PRO A 68 10.06 -6.64 -6.00
CA PRO A 68 10.14 -7.59 -7.11
C PRO A 68 11.07 -7.05 -8.21
N LYS A 69 11.47 -7.91 -9.14
CA LYS A 69 12.16 -7.47 -10.36
C LYS A 69 11.22 -6.65 -11.23
N ILE A 70 11.78 -5.74 -11.99
CA ILE A 70 11.01 -4.94 -12.95
C ILE A 70 10.31 -5.88 -13.93
N GLY A 71 9.00 -5.73 -14.09
CA GLY A 71 8.16 -6.55 -14.97
C GLY A 71 7.53 -7.79 -14.32
N ASP A 72 8.04 -8.32 -13.21
CA ASP A 72 7.51 -9.54 -12.57
C ASP A 72 6.05 -9.36 -12.08
N SER A 73 5.67 -8.14 -11.66
CA SER A 73 4.33 -7.86 -11.18
C SER A 73 3.26 -7.82 -12.27
N LEU A 74 3.65 -7.68 -13.54
CA LEU A 74 2.72 -7.62 -14.67
C LEU A 74 2.29 -9.01 -15.16
N SER A 75 3.06 -10.05 -14.85
CA SER A 75 2.80 -11.42 -15.30
C SER A 75 1.75 -12.17 -14.49
N ASP A 76 1.53 -11.76 -13.22
CA ASP A 76 0.58 -12.40 -12.30
C ASP A 76 -0.20 -11.36 -11.49
N PRO A 77 -1.46 -11.04 -11.90
CA PRO A 77 -2.29 -10.07 -11.19
C PRO A 77 -2.57 -10.45 -9.74
N LEU A 78 -2.69 -11.75 -9.41
CA LEU A 78 -2.96 -12.20 -8.05
C LEU A 78 -1.76 -11.91 -7.14
N LYS A 79 -0.56 -12.17 -7.62
CA LYS A 79 0.67 -11.87 -6.89
C LYS A 79 0.84 -10.36 -6.64
N MET A 80 0.44 -9.55 -7.61
CA MET A 80 0.42 -8.09 -7.48
C MET A 80 -0.54 -7.65 -6.36
N TYR A 81 -1.76 -8.16 -6.34
CA TYR A 81 -2.75 -7.82 -5.30
C TYR A 81 -2.34 -8.30 -3.90
N LEU A 82 -1.69 -9.46 -3.80
CA LEU A 82 -1.17 -9.96 -2.53
C LEU A 82 -0.02 -9.08 -1.98
N GLY A 83 0.67 -8.33 -2.83
CA GLY A 83 1.68 -7.36 -2.42
C GLY A 83 1.12 -6.24 -1.53
N ASP A 84 -0.15 -5.89 -1.68
CA ASP A 84 -0.80 -4.78 -0.98
C ASP A 84 -1.58 -5.22 0.27
N ILE A 85 -1.48 -6.49 0.69
CA ILE A 85 -2.34 -7.07 1.74
C ILE A 85 -2.28 -6.30 3.07
N TYR A 86 -1.13 -5.72 3.42
CA TYR A 86 -0.96 -4.97 4.67
C TYR A 86 -1.35 -3.49 4.57
N THR A 87 -1.43 -2.94 3.38
CA THR A 87 -1.75 -1.51 3.16
C THR A 87 -3.22 -1.28 2.82
N ILE A 88 -3.89 -2.24 2.17
CA ILE A 88 -5.31 -2.13 1.78
C ILE A 88 -6.22 -1.92 2.99
N SER A 89 -6.03 -2.66 4.08
CA SER A 89 -6.87 -2.56 5.28
C SER A 89 -6.78 -1.16 5.93
N VAL A 90 -5.61 -0.56 5.95
CA VAL A 90 -5.37 0.79 6.47
C VAL A 90 -6.10 1.84 5.62
N ASN A 91 -6.00 1.72 4.29
CA ASN A 91 -6.71 2.59 3.35
C ASN A 91 -8.23 2.44 3.47
N LEU A 92 -8.75 1.21 3.59
CA LEU A 92 -10.18 0.96 3.78
C LEU A 92 -10.69 1.52 5.10
N ALA A 93 -9.91 1.46 6.17
CA ALA A 93 -10.26 2.03 7.47
C ALA A 93 -10.12 3.56 7.52
N GLY A 94 -9.45 4.18 6.54
CA GLY A 94 -9.22 5.63 6.51
C GLY A 94 -8.25 6.10 7.59
N LEU A 95 -7.21 5.31 7.87
CA LEU A 95 -6.24 5.55 8.92
C LEU A 95 -4.94 6.12 8.37
N PRO A 96 -4.23 6.97 9.11
CA PRO A 96 -2.90 7.40 8.77
C PRO A 96 -1.90 6.26 8.91
N GLY A 97 -0.98 6.15 7.96
CA GLY A 97 0.09 5.16 7.97
C GLY A 97 1.41 5.75 7.49
N MET A 98 2.51 5.24 8.01
CA MET A 98 3.85 5.61 7.63
C MET A 98 4.70 4.35 7.47
N SER A 99 5.55 4.31 6.45
CA SER A 99 6.56 3.28 6.31
C SER A 99 7.94 3.84 6.59
N VAL A 100 8.70 3.12 7.43
CA VAL A 100 10.09 3.46 7.72
C VAL A 100 10.98 2.26 7.43
N PRO A 101 12.20 2.44 6.90
CA PRO A 101 13.10 1.32 6.67
C PRO A 101 13.45 0.63 7.99
N CYS A 102 13.43 -0.71 8.07
CA CYS A 102 13.76 -1.44 9.30
C CYS A 102 14.88 -2.47 9.13
N GLY A 103 15.36 -2.68 7.93
CA GLY A 103 16.45 -3.62 7.67
C GLY A 103 16.63 -3.87 6.19
N ARG A 104 17.37 -4.94 5.89
CA ARG A 104 17.62 -5.43 4.53
C ARG A 104 17.45 -6.94 4.49
N ASP A 105 17.04 -7.47 3.36
CA ASP A 105 17.00 -8.90 3.11
C ASP A 105 18.42 -9.45 2.80
N ALA A 106 18.52 -10.76 2.58
CA ALA A 106 19.77 -11.43 2.22
C ALA A 106 20.39 -10.94 0.90
N LYS A 107 19.60 -10.25 0.06
CA LYS A 107 20.04 -9.65 -1.20
C LYS A 107 20.39 -8.17 -1.07
N GLY A 108 20.27 -7.60 0.13
CA GLY A 108 20.52 -6.20 0.41
C GLY A 108 19.34 -5.26 0.08
N LEU A 109 18.18 -5.79 -0.29
CA LEU A 109 16.98 -5.00 -0.58
C LEU A 109 16.34 -4.47 0.73
N PRO A 110 15.83 -3.23 0.75
CA PRO A 110 15.26 -2.64 1.95
C PRO A 110 13.97 -3.34 2.36
N ILE A 111 13.78 -3.47 3.68
CA ILE A 111 12.56 -3.95 4.32
C ILE A 111 11.89 -2.77 5.02
N GLY A 112 10.59 -2.59 4.84
CA GLY A 112 9.79 -1.53 5.43
C GLY A 112 9.02 -2.01 6.67
N LEU A 113 9.08 -1.21 7.73
CA LEU A 113 8.20 -1.28 8.90
C LEU A 113 7.06 -0.30 8.68
N GLN A 114 5.81 -0.77 8.78
CA GLN A 114 4.63 0.07 8.75
C GLN A 114 4.21 0.46 10.17
N LEU A 115 3.93 1.75 10.35
CA LEU A 115 3.30 2.29 11.55
C LEU A 115 1.92 2.80 11.17
N ILE A 116 0.89 2.40 11.92
CA ILE A 116 -0.49 2.78 11.70
C ILE A 116 -0.98 3.50 12.96
N GLY A 117 -1.61 4.64 12.81
CA GLY A 117 -2.23 5.40 13.89
C GLY A 117 -3.73 5.53 13.75
N ASP A 118 -4.36 6.00 14.79
CA ASP A 118 -5.77 6.38 14.76
C ASP A 118 -6.00 7.64 13.93
N CYS A 119 -7.24 7.87 13.51
CA CYS A 119 -7.65 9.05 12.73
C CYS A 119 -7.17 10.35 13.39
N PHE A 120 -6.51 11.22 12.61
CA PHE A 120 -5.96 12.50 13.05
C PHE A 120 -4.91 12.39 14.18
N LYS A 121 -4.27 11.21 14.32
CA LYS A 121 -3.19 10.95 15.29
C LYS A 121 -1.82 10.80 14.62
N GLU A 122 -1.59 11.46 13.49
CA GLU A 122 -0.33 11.42 12.73
C GLU A 122 0.89 11.76 13.61
N LYS A 123 0.70 12.65 14.59
CA LYS A 123 1.75 13.01 15.56
C LYS A 123 2.29 11.80 16.32
N ASN A 124 1.42 10.83 16.68
CA ASN A 124 1.85 9.63 17.40
C ASN A 124 2.73 8.75 16.51
N ILE A 125 2.35 8.60 15.23
CA ILE A 125 3.13 7.84 14.25
C ILE A 125 4.52 8.48 14.04
N ILE A 126 4.55 9.80 13.83
CA ILE A 126 5.80 10.55 13.61
C ILE A 126 6.72 10.42 14.81
N ARG A 127 6.20 10.55 16.04
CA ARG A 127 6.98 10.39 17.26
C ARG A 127 7.55 8.99 17.41
N ALA A 128 6.74 7.95 17.14
CA ALA A 128 7.17 6.56 17.18
C ALA A 128 8.24 6.27 16.10
N ALA A 129 8.04 6.75 14.87
CA ALA A 129 8.98 6.62 13.78
C ALA A 129 10.31 7.31 14.10
N TYR A 130 10.27 8.54 14.61
CA TYR A 130 11.46 9.29 15.00
C TYR A 130 12.22 8.60 16.13
N ALA A 131 11.52 8.14 17.19
CA ALA A 131 12.16 7.41 18.28
C ALA A 131 12.84 6.14 17.79
N TYR A 132 12.20 5.39 16.88
CA TYR A 132 12.78 4.22 16.27
C TYR A 132 14.02 4.57 15.41
N GLU A 133 13.95 5.63 14.63
CA GLU A 133 15.06 6.07 13.78
C GLU A 133 16.32 6.42 14.59
N GLN A 134 16.17 7.01 15.79
CA GLN A 134 17.29 7.32 16.68
C GLN A 134 17.98 6.07 17.26
N THR A 135 17.30 4.92 17.29
CA THR A 135 17.87 3.69 17.85
C THR A 135 18.74 2.90 16.87
N ARG A 136 18.73 3.28 15.58
CA ARG A 136 19.43 2.54 14.53
C ARG A 136 20.42 3.42 13.76
N LYS A 137 21.50 2.79 13.27
CA LYS A 137 22.35 3.44 12.27
C LYS A 137 21.71 3.26 10.90
N TYR A 138 21.29 4.37 10.29
CA TYR A 138 20.78 4.35 8.92
C TYR A 138 21.95 4.25 7.94
N GLU A 139 22.00 3.17 7.19
CA GLU A 139 22.85 3.08 6.01
C GLU A 139 22.00 3.39 4.78
N ALA A 140 22.33 4.46 4.08
CA ALA A 140 21.69 4.77 2.80
C ALA A 140 21.82 3.57 1.85
N PRO A 141 20.83 3.28 1.02
CA PRO A 141 20.96 2.26 -0.02
C PRO A 141 22.14 2.64 -0.92
N LYS A 142 23.05 1.70 -1.13
CA LYS A 142 24.07 1.86 -2.16
C LYS A 142 23.34 1.89 -3.49
N LEU A 143 23.17 3.07 -4.07
CA LEU A 143 22.73 3.20 -5.45
C LEU A 143 23.70 2.37 -6.28
N ALA A 144 23.18 1.43 -7.07
CA ALA A 144 23.99 0.83 -8.12
C ALA A 144 24.62 2.00 -8.88
N LYS A 145 25.94 2.01 -9.00
CA LYS A 145 26.60 2.99 -9.86
C LYS A 145 25.92 2.83 -11.21
N THR A 146 25.10 3.78 -11.60
CA THR A 146 24.69 3.90 -12.99
C THR A 146 25.97 3.84 -13.76
N ALA A 147 26.09 2.89 -14.67
CA ALA A 147 27.19 2.84 -15.61
C ALA A 147 27.14 4.17 -16.38
N GLU A 148 27.88 5.17 -15.90
CA GLU A 148 28.22 6.35 -16.64
C GLU A 148 29.09 5.85 -17.79
N GLY A 149 28.50 5.70 -18.95
CA GLY A 149 29.24 5.38 -20.15
C GLY A 149 28.53 4.51 -21.16
N GLU A 150 27.27 4.81 -21.52
CA GLU A 150 26.78 4.45 -22.86
C GLU A 150 25.69 5.44 -23.29
N ALA A 151 26.08 6.70 -23.43
CA ALA A 151 25.39 7.63 -24.31
C ALA A 151 26.25 7.79 -25.57
N LYS A 152 25.94 7.03 -26.60
CA LYS A 152 26.24 7.37 -27.99
C LYS A 152 25.00 7.11 -28.83
#